data_ded1f2cf5cbb6f34960dac11949bbb1f
#
_entry.id   ded1f2cf5cbb6f34960dac11949bbb1f
#
_cell.length_a   1.000
_cell.length_b   1.000
_cell.length_c   1.000
_cell.angle_alpha   90.00
_cell.angle_beta   90.00
_cell.angle_gamma   90.00
#
_symmetry.space_group_name_H-M   'P 1'
#
loop_
_entity.id
_entity.type
_entity.pdbx_description
1 polymer ?
#
loop_
_entity_poly.entity_id
_entity_poly.type
_entity_poly.pdbx_seq_one_letter_code
_entity_poly.pdbx_strand_id
1 'polypeptide(L)'
;GILSDCDYEDFLYVQRVGVVAPYMLARLFKDHFQGMGAIVNISSTRAFQSQPDTESYTAAKGGITALTHALAVSLSGIARVNSVAPGWIDTGAYHEEAHYEAVYSTGDTAQHPSGRVGEPADIARVVDFLCDERNSFINGENITVDGGMSRLMVYHNDCGWTYQP
;
A
#
# COMPACT_ATOMS: atom_id res chain seq x y z
N GLY A 1 12.59 -13.45 3.10
CA GLY A 1 11.64 -14.11 3.99
C GLY A 1 12.21 -15.36 4.66
N ILE A 2 11.34 -16.21 5.17
CA ILE A 2 11.73 -17.38 6.00
C ILE A 2 12.32 -18.54 5.17
N LEU A 3 12.08 -18.55 3.88
CA LEU A 3 12.61 -19.54 2.93
C LEU A 3 13.91 -19.08 2.27
N SER A 4 14.29 -17.83 2.45
CA SER A 4 15.53 -17.22 1.97
C SER A 4 16.47 -16.95 3.14
N ASP A 5 17.69 -16.49 2.82
CA ASP A 5 18.70 -16.16 3.84
C ASP A 5 18.42 -14.82 4.59
N CYS A 6 17.17 -14.38 4.64
CA CYS A 6 16.75 -13.16 5.34
C CYS A 6 17.00 -13.35 6.86
N ASP A 7 17.94 -12.63 7.38
CA ASP A 7 18.29 -12.68 8.79
C ASP A 7 17.50 -11.67 9.65
N TYR A 8 17.84 -11.58 10.92
CA TYR A 8 17.21 -10.67 11.86
C TYR A 8 17.37 -9.20 11.45
N GLU A 9 18.54 -8.80 10.98
CA GLU A 9 18.81 -7.41 10.62
C GLU A 9 18.08 -7.02 9.33
N ASP A 10 17.98 -7.93 8.36
CA ASP A 10 17.19 -7.73 7.12
C ASP A 10 15.71 -7.54 7.46
N PHE A 11 15.15 -8.41 8.30
CA PHE A 11 13.77 -8.27 8.75
C PHE A 11 13.56 -6.94 9.47
N LEU A 12 14.45 -6.60 10.39
CA LEU A 12 14.36 -5.39 11.18
C LEU A 12 14.53 -4.12 10.33
N TYR A 13 15.40 -4.16 9.31
CA TYR A 13 15.54 -3.04 8.36
C TYR A 13 14.21 -2.72 7.67
N VAL A 14 13.50 -3.74 7.19
CA VAL A 14 12.19 -3.56 6.54
C VAL A 14 11.17 -2.93 7.51
N GLN A 15 11.17 -3.36 8.80
CA GLN A 15 10.30 -2.75 9.81
C GLN A 15 10.69 -1.30 10.13
N ARG A 16 11.98 -1.00 10.21
CA ARG A 16 12.49 0.37 10.42
C ARG A 16 12.00 1.33 9.32
N VAL A 17 12.08 0.89 8.06
CA VAL A 17 11.64 1.71 6.92
C VAL A 17 10.11 1.75 6.82
N GLY A 18 9.43 0.61 6.96
CA GLY A 18 8.01 0.47 6.68
C GLY A 18 7.08 0.94 7.82
N VAL A 19 7.56 0.93 9.07
CA VAL A 19 6.73 1.24 10.23
C VAL A 19 7.34 2.35 11.10
N VAL A 20 8.62 2.19 11.47
CA VAL A 20 9.25 3.12 12.42
C VAL A 20 9.44 4.51 11.79
N ALA A 21 9.88 4.57 10.52
CA ALA A 21 10.10 5.84 9.84
C ALA A 21 8.81 6.65 9.68
N PRO A 22 7.68 6.10 9.22
CA PRO A 22 6.39 6.81 9.21
C PRO A 22 5.96 7.32 10.59
N TYR A 23 6.12 6.50 11.63
CA TYR A 23 5.85 6.93 13.01
C TYR A 23 6.72 8.13 13.41
N MET A 24 8.02 8.07 13.11
CA MET A 24 8.95 9.15 13.45
C MET A 24 8.65 10.43 12.66
N LEU A 25 8.28 10.32 11.39
CA LEU A 25 7.85 11.47 10.59
C LEU A 25 6.58 12.11 11.17
N ALA A 26 5.57 11.31 11.50
CA ALA A 26 4.36 11.82 12.15
C ALA A 26 4.68 12.55 13.45
N ARG A 27 5.58 11.99 14.29
CA ARG A 27 6.04 12.60 15.54
C ARG A 27 6.77 13.94 15.31
N LEU A 28 7.63 13.99 14.29
CA LEU A 28 8.44 15.20 13.99
C LEU A 28 7.57 16.33 13.43
N PHE A 29 6.56 16.00 12.64
CA PHE A 29 5.75 17.00 11.94
C PHE A 29 4.45 17.37 12.67
N LYS A 30 4.05 16.65 13.74
CA LYS A 30 2.75 16.86 14.41
C LYS A 30 2.48 18.33 14.80
N ASP A 31 3.49 19.06 15.24
CA ASP A 31 3.35 20.44 15.72
C ASP A 31 3.21 21.45 14.55
N HIS A 32 3.41 21.02 13.30
CA HIS A 32 3.25 21.85 12.10
C HIS A 32 1.84 21.80 11.51
N PHE A 33 1.01 20.83 11.90
CA PHE A 33 -0.29 20.61 11.26
C PHE A 33 -1.40 21.59 11.69
N GLN A 34 -1.31 22.15 12.88
CA GLN A 34 -2.23 23.19 13.39
C GLN A 34 -3.73 22.85 13.25
N GLY A 35 -4.10 21.59 13.33
CA GLY A 35 -5.48 21.10 13.24
C GLY A 35 -5.99 20.81 11.82
N MET A 36 -5.24 21.14 10.78
CA MET A 36 -5.63 20.92 9.37
C MET A 36 -4.73 19.90 8.63
N GLY A 37 -3.90 19.18 9.36
CA GLY A 37 -2.97 18.22 8.77
C GLY A 37 -3.66 17.02 8.15
N ALA A 38 -3.01 16.48 7.09
CA ALA A 38 -3.34 15.18 6.53
C ALA A 38 -2.07 14.36 6.38
N ILE A 39 -2.11 13.14 6.90
CA ILE A 39 -1.07 12.12 6.70
C ILE A 39 -1.68 10.99 5.89
N VAL A 40 -1.05 10.65 4.78
CA VAL A 40 -1.45 9.50 3.97
C VAL A 40 -0.30 8.50 3.91
N ASN A 41 -0.47 7.39 4.58
CA ASN A 41 0.49 6.29 4.56
C ASN A 41 0.28 5.41 3.33
N ILE A 42 1.36 5.01 2.68
CA ILE A 42 1.29 4.05 1.57
C ILE A 42 1.52 2.64 2.10
N SER A 43 0.43 1.91 2.26
CA SER A 43 0.41 0.50 2.63
C SER A 43 0.57 -0.39 1.37
N SER A 44 -0.11 -1.51 1.33
CA SER A 44 -0.20 -2.42 0.19
C SER A 44 -1.37 -3.38 0.41
N THR A 45 -1.93 -3.96 -0.66
CA THR A 45 -2.81 -5.12 -0.55
C THR A 45 -2.13 -6.29 0.17
N ARG A 46 -0.79 -6.33 0.18
CA ARG A 46 0.00 -7.31 0.95
C ARG A 46 -0.09 -7.16 2.47
N ALA A 47 -0.76 -6.16 2.98
CA ALA A 47 -1.17 -6.14 4.38
C ALA A 47 -2.22 -7.23 4.71
N PHE A 48 -2.92 -7.76 3.69
CA PHE A 48 -4.06 -8.68 3.83
C PHE A 48 -3.91 -9.96 3.01
N GLN A 49 -2.89 -10.05 2.15
CA GLN A 49 -2.58 -11.21 1.32
C GLN A 49 -1.07 -11.33 1.13
N SER A 50 -0.58 -12.52 0.84
CA SER A 50 0.86 -12.76 0.79
C SER A 50 1.25 -13.68 -0.35
N GLN A 51 2.50 -13.60 -0.75
CA GLN A 51 3.22 -14.62 -1.50
C GLN A 51 4.20 -15.31 -0.55
N PRO A 52 4.63 -16.54 -0.84
CA PRO A 52 5.69 -17.17 -0.06
C PRO A 52 6.92 -16.26 0.05
N ASP A 53 7.60 -16.33 1.18
CA ASP A 53 8.88 -15.65 1.42
C ASP A 53 8.81 -14.10 1.44
N THR A 54 7.67 -13.54 1.86
CA THR A 54 7.45 -12.08 1.92
C THR A 54 7.05 -11.58 3.31
N GLU A 55 7.40 -12.31 4.37
CA GLU A 55 6.93 -12.07 5.74
C GLU A 55 7.33 -10.69 6.25
N SER A 56 8.57 -10.26 6.01
CA SER A 56 9.07 -8.95 6.46
C SER A 56 8.29 -7.80 5.82
N TYR A 57 8.02 -7.88 4.52
CA TYR A 57 7.24 -6.89 3.80
C TYR A 57 5.77 -6.89 4.23
N THR A 58 5.16 -8.08 4.32
CA THR A 58 3.77 -8.23 4.79
C THR A 58 3.60 -7.69 6.20
N ALA A 59 4.54 -8.01 7.11
CA ALA A 59 4.53 -7.49 8.48
C ALA A 59 4.62 -5.95 8.50
N ALA A 60 5.50 -5.36 7.69
CA ALA A 60 5.63 -3.91 7.60
C ALA A 60 4.37 -3.24 7.05
N LYS A 61 3.75 -3.82 6.01
CA LYS A 61 2.53 -3.27 5.39
C LYS A 61 1.28 -3.47 6.27
N GLY A 62 1.22 -4.58 7.01
CA GLY A 62 0.24 -4.76 8.09
C GLY A 62 0.46 -3.76 9.23
N GLY A 63 1.72 -3.60 9.64
CA GLY A 63 2.12 -2.66 10.69
C GLY A 63 1.77 -1.21 10.38
N ILE A 64 2.04 -0.72 9.16
CA ILE A 64 1.69 0.66 8.78
C ILE A 64 0.17 0.85 8.67
N THR A 65 -0.58 -0.16 8.26
CA THR A 65 -2.04 -0.13 8.23
C THR A 65 -2.61 0.02 9.65
N ALA A 66 -2.10 -0.77 10.60
CA ALA A 66 -2.48 -0.66 12.01
C ALA A 66 -2.02 0.67 12.63
N LEU A 67 -0.79 1.13 12.32
CA LEU A 67 -0.27 2.41 12.79
C LEU A 67 -1.14 3.58 12.31
N THR A 68 -1.74 3.49 11.13
CA THR A 68 -2.61 4.54 10.57
C THR A 68 -3.77 4.87 11.49
N HIS A 69 -4.56 3.88 11.91
CA HIS A 69 -5.70 4.16 12.81
C HIS A 69 -5.24 4.55 14.22
N ALA A 70 -4.12 4.03 14.70
CA ALA A 70 -3.56 4.42 15.99
C ALA A 70 -3.12 5.90 15.99
N LEU A 71 -2.46 6.35 14.91
CA LEU A 71 -2.10 7.75 14.73
C LEU A 71 -3.32 8.65 14.55
N ALA A 72 -4.36 8.20 13.83
CA ALA A 72 -5.60 8.94 13.64
C ALA A 72 -6.28 9.29 14.98
N VAL A 73 -6.25 8.34 15.93
CA VAL A 73 -6.76 8.57 17.30
C VAL A 73 -5.84 9.49 18.09
N SER A 74 -4.52 9.24 18.06
CA SER A 74 -3.54 10.01 18.83
C SER A 74 -3.41 11.46 18.36
N LEU A 75 -3.61 11.71 17.05
CA LEU A 75 -3.53 13.06 16.45
C LEU A 75 -4.91 13.71 16.30
N SER A 76 -5.90 13.29 17.08
CA SER A 76 -7.23 13.91 17.09
C SER A 76 -7.14 15.43 17.31
N GLY A 77 -7.77 16.21 16.42
CA GLY A 77 -7.69 17.68 16.43
C GLY A 77 -6.37 18.26 15.90
N ILE A 78 -5.40 17.44 15.50
CA ILE A 78 -4.11 17.86 14.97
C ILE A 78 -4.01 17.54 13.47
N ALA A 79 -4.27 16.29 13.10
CA ALA A 79 -4.21 15.81 11.72
C ALA A 79 -5.13 14.62 11.52
N ARG A 80 -5.62 14.44 10.29
CA ARG A 80 -6.24 13.20 9.84
C ARG A 80 -5.15 12.25 9.35
N VAL A 81 -5.32 10.97 9.62
CA VAL A 81 -4.36 9.95 9.19
C VAL A 81 -5.12 8.81 8.50
N ASN A 82 -4.81 8.60 7.23
CA ASN A 82 -5.39 7.53 6.44
C ASN A 82 -4.28 6.76 5.71
N SER A 83 -4.60 5.64 5.13
CA SER A 83 -3.69 4.88 4.28
C SER A 83 -4.31 4.51 2.95
N VAL A 84 -3.45 4.35 1.96
CA VAL A 84 -3.79 3.76 0.67
C VAL A 84 -3.06 2.43 0.55
N ALA A 85 -3.75 1.39 0.14
CA ALA A 85 -3.20 0.06 -0.11
C ALA A 85 -3.23 -0.23 -1.63
N PRO A 86 -2.16 0.10 -2.35
CA PRO A 86 -2.04 -0.23 -3.75
C PRO A 86 -1.98 -1.75 -3.99
N GLY A 87 -2.54 -2.19 -5.12
CA GLY A 87 -2.25 -3.49 -5.70
C GLY A 87 -0.97 -3.47 -6.55
N TRP A 88 -1.02 -4.07 -7.73
CA TRP A 88 0.07 -3.97 -8.68
C TRP A 88 -0.02 -2.65 -9.46
N ILE A 89 0.96 -1.80 -9.21
CA ILE A 89 1.13 -0.50 -9.86
C ILE A 89 2.45 -0.54 -10.63
N ASP A 90 2.38 -0.31 -11.94
CA ASP A 90 3.56 -0.18 -12.76
C ASP A 90 4.21 1.20 -12.57
N THR A 91 5.43 1.20 -12.08
CA THR A 91 6.23 2.40 -11.86
C THR A 91 7.39 2.54 -12.85
N GLY A 92 7.50 1.64 -13.84
CA GLY A 92 8.65 1.57 -14.75
C GLY A 92 8.93 2.88 -15.49
N ALA A 93 7.89 3.60 -15.92
CA ALA A 93 8.03 4.88 -16.59
C ALA A 93 8.64 6.01 -15.73
N TYR A 94 8.78 5.80 -14.42
CA TYR A 94 9.37 6.75 -13.46
C TYR A 94 10.77 6.34 -12.99
N HIS A 95 11.34 5.28 -13.55
CA HIS A 95 12.72 4.89 -13.33
C HIS A 95 13.62 5.60 -14.35
N GLU A 96 14.91 5.75 -14.03
CA GLU A 96 15.87 6.45 -14.89
C GLU A 96 16.23 5.68 -16.18
N GLU A 97 15.63 4.52 -16.43
CA GLU A 97 15.86 3.74 -17.63
C GLU A 97 15.24 4.45 -18.86
N ALA A 98 16.11 4.85 -19.78
CA ALA A 98 15.70 5.41 -21.06
C ALA A 98 14.87 4.36 -21.83
N HIS A 99 13.64 4.72 -22.24
CA HIS A 99 12.74 3.92 -23.09
C HIS A 99 12.02 2.74 -22.38
N TYR A 100 11.43 2.98 -21.21
CA TYR A 100 10.50 2.01 -20.65
C TYR A 100 9.23 1.93 -21.49
N GLU A 101 8.95 0.75 -22.03
CA GLU A 101 7.65 0.41 -22.63
C GLU A 101 6.98 -0.68 -21.78
N ALA A 102 5.80 -0.37 -21.27
CA ALA A 102 5.02 -1.34 -20.50
C ALA A 102 4.57 -2.51 -21.40
N VAL A 103 4.92 -3.71 -21.02
CA VAL A 103 4.47 -4.93 -21.70
C VAL A 103 3.72 -5.82 -20.72
N TYR A 104 2.42 -6.00 -20.95
CA TYR A 104 1.57 -6.84 -20.12
C TYR A 104 1.02 -8.03 -20.89
N SER A 105 1.05 -9.20 -20.27
CA SER A 105 0.37 -10.36 -20.78
C SER A 105 -1.16 -10.23 -20.61
N THR A 106 -1.91 -11.07 -21.30
CA THR A 106 -3.36 -11.18 -21.09
C THR A 106 -3.69 -11.54 -19.64
N GLY A 107 -2.86 -12.39 -19.01
CA GLY A 107 -3.00 -12.74 -17.59
C GLY A 107 -2.83 -11.55 -16.67
N ASP A 108 -1.86 -10.68 -16.95
CA ASP A 108 -1.59 -9.49 -16.15
C ASP A 108 -2.78 -8.51 -16.15
N THR A 109 -3.43 -8.35 -17.27
CA THR A 109 -4.64 -7.52 -17.36
C THR A 109 -5.86 -8.21 -16.77
N ALA A 110 -6.03 -9.52 -17.03
CA ALA A 110 -7.20 -10.29 -16.60
C ALA A 110 -7.30 -10.49 -15.08
N GLN A 111 -6.17 -10.48 -14.35
CA GLN A 111 -6.20 -10.56 -12.89
C GLN A 111 -6.78 -9.30 -12.21
N HIS A 112 -6.92 -8.20 -12.97
CA HIS A 112 -7.54 -6.98 -12.50
C HIS A 112 -8.95 -6.85 -13.09
N PRO A 113 -10.03 -6.93 -12.29
CA PRO A 113 -11.39 -6.69 -12.77
C PRO A 113 -11.58 -5.35 -13.49
N SER A 114 -10.75 -4.35 -13.22
CA SER A 114 -10.71 -3.09 -13.97
C SER A 114 -10.16 -3.21 -15.40
N GLY A 115 -9.64 -4.39 -15.79
CA GLY A 115 -9.16 -4.68 -17.14
C GLY A 115 -7.79 -4.08 -17.48
N ARG A 116 -7.03 -3.60 -16.51
CA ARG A 116 -5.68 -3.04 -16.70
C ARG A 116 -4.83 -3.12 -15.44
N VAL A 117 -3.52 -3.08 -15.62
CA VAL A 117 -2.56 -2.82 -14.53
C VAL A 117 -2.70 -1.37 -14.04
N GLY A 118 -2.47 -1.13 -12.77
CA GLY A 118 -2.52 0.21 -12.19
C GLY A 118 -1.31 1.06 -12.56
N GLU A 119 -1.47 2.37 -12.48
CA GLU A 119 -0.43 3.36 -12.70
C GLU A 119 -0.28 4.29 -11.47
N PRO A 120 0.85 4.97 -11.26
CA PRO A 120 1.05 5.86 -10.11
C PRO A 120 -0.01 6.95 -9.98
N ALA A 121 -0.58 7.43 -11.10
CA ALA A 121 -1.66 8.39 -11.10
C ALA A 121 -2.94 7.89 -10.44
N ASP A 122 -3.21 6.57 -10.45
CA ASP A 122 -4.35 5.99 -9.74
C ASP A 122 -4.22 6.17 -8.23
N ILE A 123 -3.00 6.02 -7.72
CA ILE A 123 -2.70 6.23 -6.30
C ILE A 123 -2.69 7.72 -5.95
N ALA A 124 -2.06 8.54 -6.79
CA ALA A 124 -1.95 9.98 -6.56
C ALA A 124 -3.33 10.65 -6.43
N ARG A 125 -4.31 10.27 -7.26
CA ARG A 125 -5.68 10.80 -7.17
C ARG A 125 -6.36 10.48 -5.83
N VAL A 126 -6.10 9.29 -5.26
CA VAL A 126 -6.67 8.93 -3.95
C VAL A 126 -5.93 9.66 -2.83
N VAL A 127 -4.62 9.85 -2.94
CA VAL A 127 -3.86 10.67 -1.99
C VAL A 127 -4.37 12.11 -1.99
N ASP A 128 -4.55 12.71 -3.17
CA ASP A 128 -5.10 14.06 -3.32
C ASP A 128 -6.50 14.16 -2.70
N PHE A 129 -7.38 13.19 -2.98
CA PHE A 129 -8.71 13.10 -2.38
C PHE A 129 -8.64 13.04 -0.84
N LEU A 130 -7.74 12.25 -0.27
CA LEU A 130 -7.59 12.12 1.17
C LEU A 130 -6.97 13.38 1.81
N CYS A 131 -6.19 14.15 1.08
CA CYS A 131 -5.62 15.42 1.54
C CYS A 131 -6.62 16.57 1.49
N ASP A 132 -7.68 16.48 0.71
CA ASP A 132 -8.70 17.53 0.58
C ASP A 132 -9.46 17.72 1.91
N GLU A 133 -9.50 18.96 2.40
CA GLU A 133 -10.18 19.32 3.66
C GLU A 133 -11.69 19.04 3.63
N ARG A 134 -12.31 19.05 2.45
CA ARG A 134 -13.74 18.72 2.28
C ARG A 134 -14.03 17.27 2.68
N ASN A 135 -13.04 16.40 2.68
CA ASN A 135 -13.11 15.01 3.10
C ASN A 135 -12.72 14.82 4.57
N SER A 136 -12.96 15.82 5.40
CA SER A 136 -12.52 15.88 6.80
C SER A 136 -13.11 14.78 7.71
N PHE A 137 -14.18 14.10 7.28
CA PHE A 137 -14.80 13.01 8.02
C PHE A 137 -14.17 11.63 7.75
N ILE A 138 -13.19 11.55 6.82
CA ILE A 138 -12.42 10.33 6.55
C ILE A 138 -11.15 10.37 7.39
N ASN A 139 -11.08 9.50 8.39
CA ASN A 139 -9.95 9.43 9.32
C ASN A 139 -9.78 8.02 9.88
N GLY A 140 -8.57 7.49 9.87
CA GLY A 140 -8.23 6.15 10.34
C GLY A 140 -8.49 5.03 9.31
N GLU A 141 -8.84 5.38 8.07
CA GLU A 141 -9.22 4.44 7.02
C GLU A 141 -8.05 3.94 6.19
N ASN A 142 -8.21 2.74 5.65
CA ASN A 142 -7.32 2.17 4.64
C ASN A 142 -8.10 1.95 3.33
N ILE A 143 -7.74 2.67 2.28
CA ILE A 143 -8.37 2.57 0.97
C ILE A 143 -7.56 1.66 0.06
N THR A 144 -8.14 0.53 -0.33
CA THR A 144 -7.53 -0.37 -1.31
C THR A 144 -7.72 0.16 -2.73
N VAL A 145 -6.62 0.26 -3.48
CA VAL A 145 -6.59 0.73 -4.88
C VAL A 145 -5.81 -0.28 -5.71
N ASP A 146 -6.50 -1.29 -6.21
CA ASP A 146 -5.89 -2.47 -6.83
C ASP A 146 -6.62 -2.97 -8.09
N GLY A 147 -7.52 -2.18 -8.64
CA GLY A 147 -8.33 -2.59 -9.78
C GLY A 147 -9.27 -3.76 -9.49
N GLY A 148 -9.52 -4.07 -8.24
CA GLY A 148 -10.34 -5.20 -7.79
C GLY A 148 -9.59 -6.53 -7.68
N MET A 149 -8.28 -6.55 -7.90
CA MET A 149 -7.47 -7.77 -7.88
C MET A 149 -7.63 -8.57 -6.58
N SER A 150 -7.60 -7.92 -5.42
CA SER A 150 -7.75 -8.59 -4.12
C SER A 150 -9.20 -9.01 -3.78
N ARG A 151 -10.17 -8.66 -4.64
CA ARG A 151 -11.58 -9.02 -4.50
C ARG A 151 -12.00 -10.17 -5.43
N LEU A 152 -11.16 -10.46 -6.43
CA LEU A 152 -11.41 -11.55 -7.35
C LEU A 152 -11.25 -12.89 -6.64
N MET A 153 -12.32 -13.67 -6.58
CA MET A 153 -12.30 -15.03 -6.07
C MET A 153 -12.29 -15.99 -7.25
N VAL A 154 -11.25 -16.83 -7.31
CA VAL A 154 -11.07 -17.81 -8.37
C VAL A 154 -10.87 -19.18 -7.73
N TYR A 155 -11.66 -20.17 -8.13
CA TYR A 155 -11.46 -21.56 -7.73
C TYR A 155 -10.51 -22.28 -8.67
N HIS A 156 -9.90 -23.35 -8.18
CA HIS A 156 -9.10 -24.24 -9.01
C HIS A 156 -9.90 -24.70 -10.24
N ASN A 157 -9.31 -24.56 -11.42
CA ASN A 157 -9.89 -24.79 -12.76
C ASN A 157 -10.85 -23.70 -13.28
N ASP A 158 -11.16 -22.67 -12.51
CA ASP A 158 -11.92 -21.54 -13.04
C ASP A 158 -11.02 -20.62 -13.87
N CYS A 159 -11.55 -20.08 -14.96
CA CYS A 159 -10.85 -19.10 -15.81
C CYS A 159 -9.45 -19.53 -16.28
N GLY A 160 -9.21 -20.85 -16.36
CA GLY A 160 -7.91 -21.41 -16.71
C GLY A 160 -6.86 -21.35 -15.58
N TRP A 161 -7.23 -20.94 -14.37
CA TRP A 161 -6.33 -20.97 -13.23
C TRP A 161 -6.20 -22.37 -12.64
N THR A 162 -4.97 -22.77 -12.39
CA THR A 162 -4.65 -24.05 -11.73
C THR A 162 -3.74 -23.79 -10.54
N TYR A 163 -4.16 -24.23 -9.35
CA TYR A 163 -3.30 -24.20 -8.17
C TYR A 163 -2.26 -25.33 -8.28
N GLN A 164 -1.01 -24.95 -8.13
CA GLN A 164 0.13 -25.85 -8.00
C GLN A 164 0.77 -25.56 -6.64
N PRO A 165 0.64 -26.49 -5.66
CA PRO A 165 1.19 -26.33 -4.32
C PRO A 165 2.72 -26.38 -4.31
#